data_4edf6aca16fda2e3f9239b1e36eafd34
#
_entry.id   4edf6aca16fda2e3f9239b1e36eafd34
#
_cell.length_a   1.000
_cell.length_b   1.000
_cell.length_c   1.000
_cell.angle_alpha   90.00
_cell.angle_beta   90.00
_cell.angle_gamma   90.00
#
_symmetry.space_group_name_H-M   'P 1'
#
loop_
_entity.id
_entity.type
_entity.pdbx_description
1 polymer ?
#
loop_
_entity_poly.entity_id
_entity_poly.type
_entity_poly.pdbx_seq_one_letter_code
_entity_poly.pdbx_strand_id
1 'polypeptide(L)' 'EGGVKIPAGWMIEQCGWKGKSLGRAAVHDKQALVLVNLGGASSEEIVTLCDAICKDVRERFGIDIHPEVNVI' A
#
# COMPACT_ATOMS: atom_id res chain seq x y z
N GLU A 1 24.47 -9.51 -10.07
CA GLU A 1 23.83 -8.29 -9.83
C GLU A 1 23.96 -7.91 -8.36
N GLY A 2 24.28 -6.79 -8.06
CA GLY A 2 24.53 -6.38 -6.70
C GLY A 2 23.42 -5.55 -6.09
N GLY A 3 22.24 -5.69 -6.58
CA GLY A 3 21.14 -4.88 -6.11
C GLY A 3 20.63 -5.28 -4.75
N VAL A 4 20.27 -4.30 -3.96
CA VAL A 4 19.57 -4.53 -2.71
C VAL A 4 18.08 -4.62 -3.02
N LYS A 5 17.47 -5.73 -2.66
CA LYS A 5 16.03 -5.86 -2.82
C LYS A 5 15.35 -5.24 -1.61
N ILE A 6 14.64 -4.16 -1.85
CA ILE A 6 13.85 -3.53 -0.80
C ILE A 6 12.42 -4.02 -0.98
N PRO A 7 11.87 -4.76 -0.01
CA PRO A 7 10.49 -5.25 -0.13
C PRO A 7 9.50 -4.09 -0.19
N ALA A 8 8.56 -4.18 -1.11
CA ALA A 8 7.53 -3.14 -1.23
C ALA A 8 6.76 -2.98 0.07
N GLY A 9 6.47 -4.07 0.75
CA GLY A 9 5.78 -4.01 2.04
C GLY A 9 6.54 -3.20 3.08
N TRP A 10 7.88 -3.34 3.10
CA TRP A 10 8.70 -2.57 4.02
C TRP A 10 8.62 -1.07 3.71
N MET A 11 8.68 -0.72 2.42
CA MET A 11 8.59 0.69 2.01
C MET A 11 7.23 1.29 2.39
N ILE A 12 6.17 0.54 2.18
CA ILE A 12 4.81 0.97 2.55
C ILE A 12 4.72 1.17 4.06
N GLU A 13 5.30 0.26 4.82
CA GLU A 13 5.33 0.34 6.27
C GLU A 13 6.08 1.58 6.74
N GLN A 14 7.21 1.89 6.11
CA GLN A 14 7.99 3.08 6.46
C GLN A 14 7.23 4.37 6.16
N CYS A 15 6.34 4.35 5.19
CA CYS A 15 5.48 5.49 4.91
C CYS A 15 4.32 5.63 5.90
N GLY A 16 4.17 4.68 6.82
CA GLY A 16 3.14 4.75 7.84
C GLY A 16 1.77 4.28 7.37
N TRP A 17 1.71 3.51 6.30
CA TRP A 17 0.44 3.03 5.76
C TRP A 17 -0.11 1.81 6.48
N LYS A 18 0.72 1.08 7.18
CA LYS A 18 0.29 -0.14 7.86
C LYS A 18 -0.79 0.19 8.91
N GLY A 19 -1.93 -0.42 8.79
CA GLY A 19 -3.07 -0.15 9.66
C GLY A 19 -3.84 1.12 9.34
N LYS A 20 -3.47 1.82 8.28
CA LYS A 20 -4.11 3.07 7.89
C LYS A 20 -5.27 2.82 6.95
N SER A 21 -6.27 3.68 7.01
CA SER A 21 -7.42 3.55 6.13
C SER A 21 -7.65 4.83 5.33
N LEU A 22 -8.27 4.66 4.17
CA LEU A 22 -8.70 5.76 3.31
C LEU A 22 -10.12 5.42 2.85
N GLY A 23 -11.09 6.14 3.39
CA GLY A 23 -12.48 5.78 3.17
C GLY A 23 -12.78 4.42 3.79
N ARG A 24 -13.33 3.51 2.99
CA ARG A 24 -13.65 2.15 3.45
C ARG A 24 -12.62 1.11 3.02
N ALA A 25 -11.54 1.56 2.42
CA ALA A 25 -10.41 0.70 2.13
C ALA A 25 -9.32 0.97 3.17
N ALA A 26 -8.64 -0.08 3.58
CA ALA A 26 -7.61 0.04 4.62
C ALA A 26 -6.42 -0.85 4.28
N VAL A 27 -5.29 -0.52 4.86
CA VAL A 27 -4.11 -1.37 4.80
C VAL A 27 -4.13 -2.27 6.03
N HIS A 28 -3.90 -3.56 5.83
CA HIS A 28 -3.87 -4.51 6.92
C HIS A 28 -2.82 -4.10 7.95
N ASP A 29 -3.15 -4.23 9.23
CA ASP A 29 -2.27 -3.76 10.31
C ASP A 29 -1.01 -4.61 10.49
N LYS A 30 -0.97 -5.79 9.92
CA LYS A 30 0.19 -6.69 10.01
C LYS A 30 0.87 -6.96 8.69
N GLN A 31 0.19 -6.68 7.58
CA GLN A 31 0.72 -6.94 6.25
C GLN A 31 0.43 -5.76 5.34
N ALA A 32 1.43 -4.95 5.12
CA ALA A 32 1.26 -3.71 4.35
C ALA A 32 0.87 -3.92 2.89
N LEU A 33 1.06 -5.12 2.35
CA LEU A 33 0.66 -5.43 0.98
C LEU A 33 -0.77 -5.95 0.87
N VAL A 34 -1.45 -6.11 1.99
CA VAL A 34 -2.84 -6.60 2.01
C VAL A 34 -3.77 -5.44 2.28
N LEU A 35 -4.73 -5.24 1.41
CA LEU A 35 -5.77 -4.25 1.61
C LEU A 35 -7.02 -4.94 2.15
N VAL A 36 -7.69 -4.24 3.05
CA VAL A 36 -8.89 -4.74 3.71
C VAL A 36 -10.07 -3.88 3.27
N ASN A 37 -11.16 -4.52 2.92
CA ASN A 37 -12.42 -3.85 2.65
C ASN A 37 -13.20 -3.77 3.97
N LEU A 38 -13.36 -2.56 4.48
CA LEU A 38 -14.03 -2.34 5.77
C LEU A 38 -15.55 -2.44 5.67
N GLY A 39 -16.05 -2.74 4.48
CA GLY A 39 -17.49 -2.88 4.27
C GLY A 39 -17.98 -1.86 3.26
N GLY A 40 -18.26 -2.32 2.05
CA GLY A 40 -18.81 -1.44 1.01
C GLY A 40 -17.80 -0.55 0.32
N ALA A 41 -16.50 -0.83 0.43
CA ALA A 41 -15.51 -0.09 -0.32
C ALA A 41 -15.68 -0.34 -1.81
N SER A 42 -15.72 0.73 -2.60
CA SER A 42 -15.80 0.63 -4.04
C SER A 42 -14.44 0.35 -4.64
N SER A 43 -14.43 -0.09 -5.90
CA SER A 43 -13.16 -0.26 -6.62
C SER A 43 -12.37 1.05 -6.67
N GLU A 44 -13.06 2.18 -6.79
CA GLU A 44 -12.41 3.48 -6.80
C GLU A 44 -11.70 3.77 -5.49
N GLU A 45 -12.31 3.44 -4.37
CA GLU A 45 -11.68 3.64 -3.06
C GLU A 45 -10.41 2.81 -2.93
N ILE A 46 -10.47 1.57 -3.39
CA ILE A 46 -9.31 0.68 -3.34
C ILE A 46 -8.19 1.20 -4.26
N VAL A 47 -8.54 1.60 -5.47
CA VAL A 47 -7.56 2.15 -6.41
C VAL A 47 -6.96 3.44 -5.87
N THR A 48 -7.79 4.30 -5.28
CA THR A 48 -7.31 5.55 -4.69
C THR A 48 -6.31 5.29 -3.57
N LEU A 49 -6.60 4.29 -2.73
CA LEU A 49 -5.68 3.91 -1.67
C LEU A 49 -4.35 3.39 -2.24
N CYS A 50 -4.41 2.53 -3.25
CA CYS A 50 -3.21 2.03 -3.92
C CYS A 50 -2.39 3.16 -4.50
N ASP A 51 -3.04 4.09 -5.20
CA ASP A 51 -2.35 5.22 -5.82
C ASP A 51 -1.69 6.10 -4.77
N ALA A 52 -2.36 6.35 -3.67
CA ALA A 52 -1.80 7.15 -2.58
C ALA A 52 -0.56 6.49 -1.99
N ILE A 53 -0.61 5.17 -1.79
CA ILE A 53 0.53 4.42 -1.28
C ILE A 53 1.70 4.49 -2.26
N CYS A 54 1.43 4.23 -3.52
CA CYS A 54 2.49 4.26 -4.54
C CYS A 54 3.12 5.64 -4.65
N LYS A 55 2.32 6.68 -4.57
CA LYS A 55 2.80 8.04 -4.63
C LYS A 55 3.70 8.37 -3.43
N ASP A 56 3.29 7.97 -2.24
CA ASP A 56 4.10 8.19 -1.04
C ASP A 56 5.44 7.49 -1.12
N VAL A 57 5.44 6.23 -1.56
CA VAL A 57 6.68 5.47 -1.70
C VAL A 57 7.59 6.15 -2.72
N ARG A 58 7.03 6.58 -3.84
CA ARG A 58 7.80 7.27 -4.87
C ARG A 58 8.43 8.56 -4.34
N GLU A 59 7.69 9.32 -3.56
CA GLU A 59 8.18 10.57 -3.01
C GLU A 59 9.24 10.36 -1.94
N ARG A 60 9.12 9.30 -1.16
CA ARG A 60 10.08 9.03 -0.08
C ARG A 60 11.32 8.30 -0.57
N PHE A 61 11.16 7.35 -1.46
CA PHE A 61 12.25 6.47 -1.88
C PHE A 61 12.68 6.67 -3.32
N GLY A 62 11.89 7.40 -4.11
CA GLY A 62 12.16 7.58 -5.53
C GLY A 62 11.99 6.31 -6.34
N ILE A 63 11.20 5.38 -5.85
CA ILE A 63 11.01 4.08 -6.46
C ILE A 63 9.53 3.89 -6.80
N ASP A 64 9.25 3.48 -8.03
CA ASP A 64 7.90 3.10 -8.42
C ASP A 64 7.66 1.66 -8.05
N ILE A 65 6.67 1.43 -7.20
CA ILE A 65 6.30 0.07 -6.83
C ILE A 65 5.01 -0.32 -7.54
N HIS A 66 4.89 -1.61 -7.81
CA HIS A 66 3.67 -2.20 -8.37
C HIS A 66 3.23 -3.32 -7.43
N PRO A 67 2.62 -2.98 -6.31
CA PRO A 67 2.24 -3.99 -5.34
C PRO A 67 1.16 -4.89 -5.92
N GLU A 68 1.36 -6.19 -5.76
CA GLU A 68 0.30 -7.14 -6.01
C GLU A 68 -0.59 -7.15 -4.78
N VAL A 69 -1.69 -6.43 -4.89
CA VAL A 69 -2.53 -6.19 -3.73
C VAL A 69 -3.57 -7.28 -3.60
N ASN A 70 -3.61 -7.92 -2.45
CA ASN A 70 -4.69 -8.82 -2.11
C ASN A 70 -5.72 -8.02 -1.32
N VAL A 71 -6.97 -8.07 -1.77
CA VAL A 71 -8.07 -7.39 -1.08
C VAL A 71 -8.88 -8.43 -0.33
N ILE A 72 -9.05 -8.21 0.92
CA ILE A 72 -9.83 -9.09 1.78
C ILE A 72 -11.14 -8.41 2.17
#